data_6545d6950f27da2e6958be2d253c1837
#
_entry.id   6545d6950f27da2e6958be2d253c1837
#
_cell.length_a   1.000
_cell.length_b   1.000
_cell.length_c   1.000
_cell.angle_alpha   90.00
_cell.angle_beta   90.00
_cell.angle_gamma   90.00
#
_symmetry.space_group_name_H-M   'P 1'
#
loop_
_entity.id
_entity.type
_entity.pdbx_description
1 polymer ?
#
loop_
_entity_poly.entity_id
_entity_poly.type
_entity_poly.pdbx_seq_one_letter_code
_entity_poly.pdbx_strand_id
1 'polypeptide(L)'
;MSQKTCPRKTLYSLVGWGIGEDDGAGNPQGSTLALGIFYLRAVRPIPVRRCLTGMLGVACYVLLACVSLAFAQSPEDYAVMKRRQQGILTGMPFMANITPRTFIDDAGRKLYVAKAPARVVSLAPSITEMLFALGLDEQIVGVTEFCNFPEAAKAKSKVGYANPNLESLIALRPELIVAPREFHRANVLAKLEELKIPVLLLDATSLESIFSHLHTLGRIFDRSTAAHAMTQAMRNRMAELTARTEPLARVRVLYVINSQPLITVGPGSYIHQMIGLAGGLNIASEAKAPYPRLTMETVLKEDPEILLFPRGSVETVSRSEQEAWRRWTTVTAVRESRLREVSADALNRPGPRVMEGLEALARAIHPEAFASESVPVQP
;
A
#
# COMPACT_ATOMS: atom_id res chain seq x y z
N MET A 1 -32.50 -29.13 37.46
CA MET A 1 -32.32 -30.46 36.84
C MET A 1 -31.69 -30.23 35.49
N SER A 2 -30.57 -30.63 35.11
CA SER A 2 -29.49 -31.46 35.48
C SER A 2 -28.29 -31.07 34.62
N GLN A 3 -27.18 -30.92 35.28
CA GLN A 3 -25.83 -30.76 34.80
C GLN A 3 -25.34 -31.93 33.94
N LYS A 4 -24.38 -31.69 33.04
CA LYS A 4 -23.17 -32.49 32.82
C LYS A 4 -22.25 -31.73 31.88
N THR A 5 -21.27 -31.10 32.31
CA THR A 5 -19.83 -31.29 32.63
C THR A 5 -18.99 -31.94 31.50
N CYS A 6 -17.97 -31.19 31.17
CA CYS A 6 -16.71 -31.33 30.47
C CYS A 6 -15.96 -32.69 30.74
N PRO A 7 -14.91 -33.11 29.97
CA PRO A 7 -13.61 -32.51 30.25
C PRO A 7 -12.61 -32.33 29.08
N ARG A 8 -11.65 -31.45 29.39
CA ARG A 8 -10.33 -31.21 28.76
C ARG A 8 -9.46 -32.48 28.66
N LYS A 9 -8.53 -32.48 27.68
CA LYS A 9 -7.10 -32.78 27.95
C LYS A 9 -6.18 -32.21 26.88
N THR A 10 -5.28 -31.47 27.37
CA THR A 10 -4.00 -30.91 26.91
C THR A 10 -2.97 -31.98 26.58
N LEU A 11 -2.12 -31.77 25.58
CA LEU A 11 -0.76 -32.28 25.61
C LEU A 11 0.20 -31.34 24.84
N TYR A 12 1.07 -30.72 25.60
CA TYR A 12 2.32 -30.08 25.14
C TYR A 12 3.40 -31.16 25.04
N SER A 13 4.32 -31.05 24.06
CA SER A 13 5.66 -31.53 24.23
C SER A 13 6.66 -30.63 23.50
N LEU A 14 7.53 -30.10 24.32
CA LEU A 14 8.78 -29.41 24.10
C LEU A 14 9.76 -30.22 23.26
N VAL A 15 10.52 -29.56 22.38
CA VAL A 15 11.88 -29.98 22.05
C VAL A 15 12.78 -28.75 22.18
N GLY A 16 13.69 -28.86 23.12
CA GLY A 16 14.69 -27.86 23.46
C GLY A 16 15.88 -27.90 22.50
N TRP A 17 16.47 -26.74 22.31
CA TRP A 17 17.79 -26.58 21.67
C TRP A 17 18.82 -26.35 22.79
N GLY A 18 19.80 -27.25 22.84
CA GLY A 18 20.98 -27.08 23.67
C GLY A 18 22.08 -26.38 22.89
N ILE A 19 22.64 -25.36 23.52
CA ILE A 19 23.87 -24.69 23.11
C ILE A 19 25.03 -25.48 23.73
N GLY A 20 26.05 -25.81 22.91
CA GLY A 20 27.32 -26.33 23.38
C GLY A 20 28.42 -25.54 22.71
N GLU A 21 29.12 -24.72 23.49
CA GLU A 21 30.44 -24.18 23.21
C GLU A 21 31.46 -25.29 23.30
N ASP A 22 32.43 -25.35 22.38
CA ASP A 22 33.81 -25.70 22.74
C ASP A 22 34.84 -25.22 21.71
N ASP A 23 35.95 -24.79 22.26
CA ASP A 23 37.13 -24.18 21.68
C ASP A 23 38.07 -25.15 20.95
N GLY A 24 38.87 -24.58 20.01
CA GLY A 24 40.26 -25.09 19.89
C GLY A 24 40.73 -25.50 18.50
N ALA A 25 41.43 -24.60 17.88
CA ALA A 25 42.67 -24.72 17.08
C ALA A 25 43.00 -26.01 16.27
N GLY A 26 43.35 -25.80 15.00
CA GLY A 26 44.23 -26.71 14.28
C GLY A 26 43.98 -26.83 12.79
N ASN A 27 44.76 -26.16 11.98
CA ASN A 27 44.97 -26.29 10.51
C ASN A 27 46.05 -27.39 10.28
N PRO A 28 46.36 -27.86 9.05
CA PRO A 28 45.63 -28.00 7.78
C PRO A 28 45.86 -29.36 7.06
N GLN A 29 45.36 -29.44 5.84
CA GLN A 29 45.76 -30.31 4.72
C GLN A 29 45.02 -31.63 4.49
N GLY A 30 44.36 -31.67 3.30
CA GLY A 30 44.35 -32.85 2.42
C GLY A 30 43.14 -33.76 2.55
N SER A 31 42.22 -33.60 1.62
CA SER A 31 41.80 -34.68 0.71
C SER A 31 40.45 -34.37 0.06
N THR A 32 40.56 -33.93 -1.20
CA THR A 32 39.53 -34.01 -2.23
C THR A 32 39.19 -35.50 -2.43
N LEU A 33 37.91 -35.79 -2.72
CA LEU A 33 37.35 -37.08 -3.09
C LEU A 33 36.67 -37.91 -1.96
N ALA A 34 35.44 -37.51 -1.61
CA ALA A 34 34.41 -38.47 -1.15
C ALA A 34 33.04 -37.79 -0.86
N LEU A 35 32.47 -37.09 -1.81
CA LEU A 35 31.09 -36.52 -1.69
C LEU A 35 30.29 -36.73 -2.99
N GLY A 36 30.28 -37.98 -3.49
CA GLY A 36 29.62 -38.27 -4.76
C GLY A 36 28.70 -39.50 -4.81
N ILE A 37 28.46 -40.21 -3.72
CA ILE A 37 27.76 -41.50 -3.82
C ILE A 37 26.69 -41.71 -2.72
N PHE A 38 25.99 -40.73 -2.21
CA PHE A 38 24.94 -40.98 -1.21
C PHE A 38 23.56 -40.33 -1.46
N TYR A 39 23.22 -40.02 -2.70
CA TYR A 39 21.88 -39.45 -2.99
C TYR A 39 21.08 -40.19 -4.07
N LEU A 40 21.21 -41.51 -4.15
CA LEU A 40 20.44 -42.34 -5.10
C LEU A 40 19.79 -43.57 -4.44
N ARG A 41 19.17 -43.39 -3.27
CA ARG A 41 18.29 -44.44 -2.71
C ARG A 41 17.19 -43.81 -1.85
N ALA A 42 16.10 -43.37 -2.43
CA ALA A 42 14.74 -43.36 -1.89
C ALA A 42 13.79 -42.46 -2.72
N VAL A 43 13.44 -42.89 -3.91
CA VAL A 43 12.20 -42.37 -4.55
C VAL A 43 11.38 -43.58 -4.95
N ARG A 44 10.31 -43.88 -4.21
CA ARG A 44 9.26 -44.84 -4.61
C ARG A 44 8.47 -44.27 -5.78
N PRO A 45 8.06 -45.09 -6.77
CA PRO A 45 7.29 -44.61 -7.91
C PRO A 45 5.85 -44.30 -7.51
N ILE A 46 5.41 -43.07 -7.82
CA ILE A 46 3.99 -42.67 -7.78
C ILE A 46 3.42 -42.87 -9.19
N PRO A 47 2.22 -43.48 -9.34
CA PRO A 47 1.66 -43.78 -10.66
C PRO A 47 1.13 -42.50 -11.33
N VAL A 48 1.75 -42.09 -12.44
CA VAL A 48 1.34 -40.96 -13.27
C VAL A 48 0.46 -41.44 -14.39
N ARG A 49 -0.82 -41.12 -14.40
CA ARG A 49 -1.65 -41.17 -15.60
C ARG A 49 -2.11 -39.75 -15.97
N ARG A 50 -1.66 -39.33 -17.13
CA ARG A 50 -2.17 -38.23 -17.96
C ARG A 50 -1.93 -36.78 -17.46
N CYS A 51 -0.77 -36.24 -17.81
CA CYS A 51 -0.57 -34.87 -18.36
C CYS A 51 0.94 -34.66 -18.62
N LEU A 52 1.48 -35.24 -19.69
CA LEU A 52 2.92 -35.22 -19.91
C LEU A 52 3.26 -35.19 -21.41
N THR A 53 3.04 -34.05 -22.07
CA THR A 53 3.72 -33.81 -23.34
C THR A 53 4.58 -32.53 -23.34
N GLY A 54 4.45 -31.68 -22.31
CA GLY A 54 5.26 -30.46 -22.19
C GLY A 54 6.46 -30.56 -21.24
N MET A 55 6.34 -31.31 -20.13
CA MET A 55 7.39 -31.35 -19.08
C MET A 55 8.49 -32.37 -19.34
N LEU A 56 8.21 -33.45 -20.07
CA LEU A 56 9.24 -34.45 -20.45
C LEU A 56 10.29 -33.87 -21.41
N GLY A 57 9.92 -32.96 -22.31
CA GLY A 57 10.85 -32.31 -23.22
C GLY A 57 11.88 -31.44 -22.50
N VAL A 58 11.46 -30.68 -21.50
CA VAL A 58 12.35 -29.78 -20.73
C VAL A 58 13.25 -30.58 -19.80
N ALA A 59 12.73 -31.61 -19.12
CA ALA A 59 13.53 -32.44 -18.24
C ALA A 59 14.57 -33.28 -19.00
N CYS A 60 14.25 -33.81 -20.18
CA CYS A 60 15.23 -34.49 -21.05
C CYS A 60 16.30 -33.55 -21.58
N TYR A 61 15.93 -32.29 -21.91
CA TYR A 61 16.89 -31.30 -22.40
C TYR A 61 17.86 -30.85 -21.32
N VAL A 62 17.39 -30.63 -20.10
CA VAL A 62 18.24 -30.26 -18.95
C VAL A 62 19.16 -31.41 -18.57
N LEU A 63 18.70 -32.67 -18.61
CA LEU A 63 19.53 -33.84 -18.37
C LEU A 63 20.60 -34.05 -19.46
N LEU A 64 20.25 -33.87 -20.75
CA LEU A 64 21.18 -33.92 -21.84
C LEU A 64 22.22 -32.78 -21.80
N ALA A 65 21.83 -31.59 -21.39
CA ALA A 65 22.73 -30.45 -21.21
C ALA A 65 23.71 -30.69 -20.04
N CYS A 66 23.22 -31.24 -18.92
CA CYS A 66 24.09 -31.57 -17.77
C CYS A 66 25.08 -32.70 -18.08
N VAL A 67 24.66 -33.73 -18.83
CA VAL A 67 25.53 -34.84 -19.26
C VAL A 67 26.59 -34.32 -20.24
N SER A 68 26.25 -33.43 -21.17
CA SER A 68 27.20 -32.85 -22.12
C SER A 68 28.27 -31.99 -21.44
N LEU A 69 27.93 -31.26 -20.36
CA LEU A 69 28.88 -30.48 -19.56
C LEU A 69 29.85 -31.33 -18.74
N ALA A 70 29.44 -32.54 -18.34
CA ALA A 70 30.30 -33.48 -17.61
C ALA A 70 31.35 -34.18 -18.46
N PHE A 71 31.23 -34.11 -19.78
CA PHE A 71 32.18 -34.73 -20.75
C PHE A 71 33.06 -33.72 -21.50
N ALA A 72 33.06 -32.44 -21.13
CA ALA A 72 33.98 -31.46 -21.72
C ALA A 72 35.42 -31.74 -21.24
N GLN A 73 36.27 -32.12 -22.20
CA GLN A 73 37.68 -32.51 -21.92
C GLN A 73 38.65 -31.33 -21.92
N SER A 74 38.21 -30.14 -22.37
CA SER A 74 39.02 -28.93 -22.36
C SER A 74 38.26 -27.67 -22.03
N PRO A 75 38.91 -26.59 -21.58
CA PRO A 75 38.29 -25.28 -21.36
C PRO A 75 37.67 -24.68 -22.62
N GLU A 76 38.20 -25.01 -23.80
CA GLU A 76 37.69 -24.56 -25.10
C GLU A 76 36.38 -25.26 -25.44
N ASP A 77 36.27 -26.57 -25.20
CA ASP A 77 35.04 -27.35 -25.40
C ASP A 77 33.93 -26.82 -24.48
N TYR A 78 34.28 -26.45 -23.25
CA TYR A 78 33.32 -25.83 -22.31
C TYR A 78 32.82 -24.48 -22.82
N ALA A 79 33.72 -23.65 -23.37
CA ALA A 79 33.36 -22.34 -23.94
C ALA A 79 32.48 -22.46 -25.19
N VAL A 80 32.75 -23.43 -26.06
CA VAL A 80 31.94 -23.70 -27.25
C VAL A 80 30.56 -24.23 -26.89
N MET A 81 30.48 -25.15 -25.90
CA MET A 81 29.20 -25.64 -25.41
C MET A 81 28.37 -24.56 -24.72
N LYS A 82 29.00 -23.69 -23.93
CA LYS A 82 28.34 -22.56 -23.27
C LYS A 82 27.77 -21.56 -24.31
N ARG A 83 28.48 -21.26 -25.40
CA ARG A 83 27.99 -20.44 -26.52
C ARG A 83 26.83 -21.11 -27.24
N ARG A 84 26.87 -22.43 -27.43
CA ARG A 84 25.81 -23.20 -28.08
C ARG A 84 24.54 -23.23 -27.22
N GLN A 85 24.66 -23.36 -25.89
CA GLN A 85 23.56 -23.26 -24.98
C GLN A 85 22.96 -21.85 -24.97
N GLN A 86 23.76 -20.80 -24.98
CA GLN A 86 23.28 -19.42 -25.09
C GLN A 86 22.58 -19.16 -26.43
N GLY A 87 23.10 -19.71 -27.54
CA GLY A 87 22.46 -19.60 -28.86
C GLY A 87 21.11 -20.34 -28.96
N ILE A 88 20.98 -21.49 -28.26
CA ILE A 88 19.73 -22.24 -28.22
C ILE A 88 18.71 -21.53 -27.36
N LEU A 89 19.13 -20.89 -26.25
CA LEU A 89 18.24 -20.10 -25.38
C LEU A 89 17.77 -18.79 -26.05
N THR A 90 18.57 -18.21 -26.94
CA THR A 90 18.19 -17.01 -27.72
C THR A 90 17.32 -17.31 -28.94
N GLY A 91 17.31 -18.56 -29.44
CA GLY A 91 16.46 -19.00 -30.55
C GLY A 91 15.10 -19.58 -30.16
N MET A 92 14.86 -19.88 -28.88
CA MET A 92 13.51 -20.17 -28.42
C MET A 92 12.72 -18.87 -28.40
N PRO A 93 11.46 -18.83 -28.93
CA PRO A 93 10.60 -17.70 -28.65
C PRO A 93 10.59 -17.57 -27.12
N PHE A 94 11.08 -16.43 -26.63
CA PHE A 94 11.15 -16.08 -25.22
C PHE A 94 9.74 -16.31 -24.65
N MET A 95 9.49 -17.50 -24.12
CA MET A 95 8.44 -17.70 -23.14
C MET A 95 8.89 -16.80 -22.01
N ALA A 96 8.46 -15.53 -22.08
CA ALA A 96 8.64 -14.59 -21.00
C ALA A 96 8.31 -15.37 -19.74
N ASN A 97 9.28 -15.52 -18.83
CA ASN A 97 9.09 -16.19 -17.55
C ASN A 97 7.89 -15.51 -16.89
N ILE A 98 6.70 -16.01 -17.15
CA ILE A 98 5.47 -15.65 -16.48
C ILE A 98 5.56 -16.38 -15.13
N THR A 99 6.57 -16.02 -14.34
CA THR A 99 6.53 -16.30 -12.92
C THR A 99 5.44 -15.40 -12.37
N PRO A 100 4.32 -15.97 -11.91
CA PRO A 100 3.26 -15.15 -11.36
C PRO A 100 3.85 -14.33 -10.21
N ARG A 101 3.77 -13.00 -10.36
CA ARG A 101 4.22 -12.09 -9.30
C ARG A 101 3.26 -12.22 -8.15
N THR A 102 3.78 -12.47 -6.97
CA THR A 102 3.00 -12.53 -5.74
C THR A 102 3.13 -11.23 -5.00
N PHE A 103 2.00 -10.66 -4.61
CA PHE A 103 1.89 -9.47 -3.77
C PHE A 103 1.16 -9.85 -2.49
N ILE A 104 1.44 -9.14 -1.41
CA ILE A 104 0.68 -9.23 -0.17
C ILE A 104 -0.04 -7.90 -0.01
N ASP A 105 -1.35 -7.92 0.17
CA ASP A 105 -2.13 -6.72 0.41
C ASP A 105 -2.13 -6.32 1.90
N ASP A 106 -2.69 -5.16 2.23
CA ASP A 106 -2.68 -4.65 3.61
C ASP A 106 -3.65 -5.41 4.55
N ALA A 107 -4.42 -6.36 4.03
CA ALA A 107 -5.15 -7.34 4.83
C ALA A 107 -4.38 -8.66 5.02
N GLY A 108 -3.13 -8.74 4.54
CA GLY A 108 -2.28 -9.94 4.62
C GLY A 108 -2.62 -11.04 3.61
N ARG A 109 -3.49 -10.76 2.62
CA ARG A 109 -3.88 -11.75 1.61
C ARG A 109 -2.88 -11.77 0.46
N LYS A 110 -2.67 -12.96 -0.11
CA LYS A 110 -1.79 -13.15 -1.27
C LYS A 110 -2.57 -12.90 -2.56
N LEU A 111 -2.06 -11.99 -3.38
CA LEU A 111 -2.54 -11.70 -4.72
C LEU A 111 -1.54 -12.23 -5.75
N TYR A 112 -2.02 -13.03 -6.69
CA TYR A 112 -1.21 -13.58 -7.79
C TYR A 112 -1.53 -12.83 -9.08
N VAL A 113 -0.52 -12.21 -9.67
CA VAL A 113 -0.65 -11.46 -10.92
C VAL A 113 0.28 -12.06 -11.96
N ALA A 114 -0.27 -12.76 -12.94
CA ALA A 114 0.52 -13.39 -14.00
C ALA A 114 1.07 -12.37 -15.00
N LYS A 115 0.27 -11.37 -15.37
CA LYS A 115 0.63 -10.27 -16.29
C LYS A 115 0.01 -8.97 -15.78
N ALA A 116 0.49 -7.83 -16.26
CA ALA A 116 -0.12 -6.53 -15.96
C ALA A 116 -1.61 -6.54 -16.37
N PRO A 117 -2.54 -6.21 -15.45
CA PRO A 117 -3.96 -6.18 -15.75
C PRO A 117 -4.28 -5.13 -16.81
N ALA A 118 -5.05 -5.51 -17.82
CA ALA A 118 -5.53 -4.57 -18.84
C ALA A 118 -6.84 -3.88 -18.41
N ARG A 119 -7.54 -4.40 -17.41
CA ARG A 119 -8.84 -3.89 -16.95
C ARG A 119 -8.84 -3.82 -15.42
N VAL A 120 -8.87 -2.61 -14.87
CA VAL A 120 -8.89 -2.37 -13.43
C VAL A 120 -10.12 -1.57 -13.03
N VAL A 121 -10.71 -1.95 -11.90
CA VAL A 121 -11.74 -1.16 -11.22
C VAL A 121 -11.15 -0.57 -9.96
N SER A 122 -11.35 0.72 -9.75
CA SER A 122 -10.92 1.46 -8.57
C SER A 122 -12.11 1.79 -7.67
N LEU A 123 -12.07 1.36 -6.42
CA LEU A 123 -13.16 1.58 -5.46
C LEU A 123 -12.88 2.71 -4.46
N ALA A 124 -11.94 3.61 -4.76
CA ALA A 124 -11.73 4.82 -3.97
C ALA A 124 -11.12 5.95 -4.82
N PRO A 125 -11.42 7.23 -4.52
CA PRO A 125 -10.82 8.38 -5.21
C PRO A 125 -9.29 8.39 -5.17
N SER A 126 -8.68 8.12 -4.01
CA SER A 126 -7.23 8.06 -3.84
C SER A 126 -6.57 7.01 -4.75
N ILE A 127 -7.17 5.84 -4.87
CA ILE A 127 -6.70 4.75 -5.74
C ILE A 127 -6.83 5.16 -7.21
N THR A 128 -7.97 5.77 -7.59
CA THR A 128 -8.17 6.31 -8.94
C THR A 128 -7.08 7.31 -9.30
N GLU A 129 -6.77 8.24 -8.40
CA GLU A 129 -5.72 9.24 -8.58
C GLU A 129 -4.33 8.60 -8.73
N MET A 130 -4.01 7.56 -7.95
CA MET A 130 -2.75 6.80 -8.08
C MET A 130 -2.64 6.13 -9.45
N LEU A 131 -3.72 5.48 -9.92
CA LEU A 131 -3.73 4.80 -11.22
C LEU A 131 -3.54 5.79 -12.37
N PHE A 132 -4.26 6.92 -12.36
CA PHE A 132 -4.08 7.98 -13.37
C PHE A 132 -2.66 8.55 -13.34
N ALA A 133 -2.12 8.82 -12.16
CA ALA A 133 -0.77 9.34 -11.99
C ALA A 133 0.32 8.38 -12.50
N LEU A 134 0.04 7.08 -12.52
CA LEU A 134 0.90 6.05 -13.11
C LEU A 134 0.68 5.88 -14.63
N GLY A 135 -0.17 6.69 -15.27
CA GLY A 135 -0.48 6.63 -16.70
C GLY A 135 -1.29 5.39 -17.09
N LEU A 136 -2.26 5.00 -16.25
CA LEU A 136 -3.10 3.81 -16.43
C LEU A 136 -4.55 4.15 -16.76
N ASP A 137 -4.80 5.30 -17.38
CA ASP A 137 -6.15 5.78 -17.62
C ASP A 137 -6.95 4.82 -18.54
N GLU A 138 -6.33 4.26 -19.57
CA GLU A 138 -6.94 3.29 -20.48
C GLU A 138 -7.34 1.98 -19.78
N GLN A 139 -6.56 1.56 -18.77
CA GLN A 139 -6.82 0.35 -17.99
C GLN A 139 -7.98 0.53 -17.01
N ILE A 140 -8.29 1.76 -16.59
CA ILE A 140 -9.39 2.04 -15.65
C ILE A 140 -10.72 1.90 -16.37
N VAL A 141 -11.47 0.83 -16.05
CA VAL A 141 -12.77 0.51 -16.65
C VAL A 141 -13.95 0.85 -15.73
N GLY A 142 -13.72 1.11 -14.45
CA GLY A 142 -14.75 1.48 -13.49
C GLY A 142 -14.19 2.19 -12.28
N VAL A 143 -14.97 3.14 -11.75
CA VAL A 143 -14.62 3.96 -10.58
C VAL A 143 -15.87 4.22 -9.74
N THR A 144 -15.70 4.76 -8.51
CA THR A 144 -16.84 5.19 -7.70
C THR A 144 -17.37 6.55 -8.13
N GLU A 145 -18.56 6.94 -7.65
CA GLU A 145 -19.19 8.25 -7.90
C GLU A 145 -18.32 9.42 -7.42
N PHE A 146 -17.51 9.19 -6.36
CA PHE A 146 -16.65 10.21 -5.76
C PHE A 146 -15.32 10.41 -6.49
N CYS A 147 -15.01 9.58 -7.49
CA CYS A 147 -13.80 9.71 -8.30
C CYS A 147 -13.98 10.81 -9.34
N ASN A 148 -13.55 12.02 -8.99
CA ASN A 148 -13.72 13.25 -9.77
C ASN A 148 -12.40 13.89 -10.21
N PHE A 149 -11.26 13.29 -9.87
CA PHE A 149 -9.94 13.75 -10.27
C PHE A 149 -9.06 12.61 -10.80
N PRO A 150 -8.29 12.85 -11.89
CA PRO A 150 -8.37 14.02 -12.77
C PRO A 150 -9.73 14.09 -13.48
N GLU A 151 -9.97 15.14 -14.29
CA GLU A 151 -11.25 15.33 -14.97
C GLU A 151 -11.71 14.11 -15.77
N ALA A 152 -10.75 13.39 -16.40
CA ALA A 152 -10.99 12.15 -17.13
C ALA A 152 -11.62 11.02 -16.28
N ALA A 153 -11.47 11.05 -14.96
CA ALA A 153 -12.10 10.07 -14.06
C ALA A 153 -13.62 10.19 -14.04
N LYS A 154 -14.16 11.38 -14.31
CA LYS A 154 -15.62 11.62 -14.34
C LYS A 154 -16.30 10.85 -15.48
N ALA A 155 -15.60 10.62 -16.59
CA ALA A 155 -16.10 9.90 -17.75
C ALA A 155 -16.07 8.38 -17.60
N LYS A 156 -15.40 7.83 -16.56
CA LYS A 156 -15.33 6.39 -16.32
C LYS A 156 -16.65 5.84 -15.76
N SER A 157 -16.97 4.57 -16.08
CA SER A 157 -18.18 3.90 -15.59
C SER A 157 -18.26 3.91 -14.06
N LYS A 158 -19.45 4.22 -13.51
CA LYS A 158 -19.65 4.28 -12.06
C LYS A 158 -20.17 2.93 -11.54
N VAL A 159 -19.54 2.42 -10.47
CA VAL A 159 -19.82 1.09 -9.92
C VAL A 159 -20.40 1.11 -8.50
N GLY A 160 -20.62 2.29 -7.92
CA GLY A 160 -21.04 2.46 -6.52
C GLY A 160 -19.86 2.60 -5.55
N TYR A 161 -20.10 3.24 -4.42
CA TYR A 161 -19.09 3.42 -3.37
C TYR A 161 -19.37 2.55 -2.14
N ALA A 162 -20.41 2.91 -1.39
CA ALA A 162 -20.73 2.22 -0.13
C ALA A 162 -21.32 0.81 -0.36
N ASN A 163 -21.92 0.59 -1.51
CA ASN A 163 -22.55 -0.68 -1.90
C ASN A 163 -22.33 -0.90 -3.40
N PRO A 164 -21.10 -1.29 -3.81
CA PRO A 164 -20.82 -1.50 -5.22
C PRO A 164 -21.81 -2.51 -5.80
N ASN A 165 -22.39 -2.16 -6.93
CA ASN A 165 -23.27 -3.08 -7.65
C ASN A 165 -22.42 -4.20 -8.24
N LEU A 166 -22.58 -5.41 -7.71
CA LEU A 166 -21.81 -6.59 -8.12
C LEU A 166 -22.02 -6.92 -9.60
N GLU A 167 -23.25 -6.74 -10.12
CA GLU A 167 -23.55 -6.97 -11.54
C GLU A 167 -22.78 -5.98 -12.42
N SER A 168 -22.77 -4.69 -12.04
CA SER A 168 -21.99 -3.65 -12.74
C SER A 168 -20.48 -3.96 -12.71
N LEU A 169 -19.95 -4.42 -11.57
CA LEU A 169 -18.56 -4.85 -11.45
C LEU A 169 -18.24 -6.02 -12.41
N ILE A 170 -19.07 -7.04 -12.43
CA ILE A 170 -18.89 -8.23 -13.28
C ILE A 170 -19.01 -7.88 -14.76
N ALA A 171 -19.98 -7.00 -15.13
CA ALA A 171 -20.19 -6.57 -16.50
C ALA A 171 -18.96 -5.86 -17.09
N LEU A 172 -18.18 -5.17 -16.26
CA LEU A 172 -16.93 -4.53 -16.65
C LEU A 172 -15.78 -5.52 -16.88
N ARG A 173 -15.95 -6.80 -16.56
CA ARG A 173 -14.92 -7.85 -16.69
C ARG A 173 -13.55 -7.40 -16.18
N PRO A 174 -13.42 -6.97 -14.92
CA PRO A 174 -12.15 -6.53 -14.39
C PRO A 174 -11.17 -7.71 -14.23
N GLU A 175 -9.91 -7.46 -14.53
CA GLU A 175 -8.81 -8.39 -14.25
C GLU A 175 -8.20 -8.12 -12.86
N LEU A 176 -8.48 -6.95 -12.28
CA LEU A 176 -8.12 -6.57 -10.92
C LEU A 176 -9.12 -5.54 -10.39
N ILE A 177 -9.50 -5.68 -9.14
CA ILE A 177 -10.18 -4.63 -8.37
C ILE A 177 -9.20 -4.12 -7.31
N VAL A 178 -9.07 -2.79 -7.19
CA VAL A 178 -8.28 -2.16 -6.12
C VAL A 178 -9.24 -1.40 -5.22
N ALA A 179 -9.23 -1.71 -3.92
CA ALA A 179 -10.17 -1.18 -2.95
C ALA A 179 -9.46 -0.72 -1.66
N PRO A 180 -10.02 0.24 -0.91
CA PRO A 180 -9.53 0.55 0.41
C PRO A 180 -9.82 -0.62 1.36
N ARG A 181 -8.99 -0.79 2.41
CA ARG A 181 -9.13 -1.89 3.37
C ARG A 181 -10.48 -1.90 4.07
N GLU A 182 -11.08 -0.73 4.30
CA GLU A 182 -12.42 -0.58 4.88
C GLU A 182 -13.54 -1.13 3.96
N PHE A 183 -13.21 -1.48 2.73
CA PHE A 183 -14.12 -2.20 1.82
C PHE A 183 -14.40 -3.62 2.31
N HIS A 184 -14.64 -3.81 3.61
CA HIS A 184 -14.89 -5.08 4.27
C HIS A 184 -16.36 -5.53 4.16
N ARG A 185 -16.85 -5.69 2.94
CA ARG A 185 -18.11 -6.42 2.76
C ARG A 185 -17.77 -7.87 2.47
N ALA A 186 -17.70 -8.67 3.53
CA ALA A 186 -17.30 -10.07 3.45
C ALA A 186 -18.09 -10.84 2.37
N ASN A 187 -19.38 -10.53 2.20
CA ASN A 187 -20.22 -11.13 1.16
C ASN A 187 -19.80 -10.72 -0.27
N VAL A 188 -19.41 -9.45 -0.48
CA VAL A 188 -18.95 -8.99 -1.80
C VAL A 188 -17.58 -9.56 -2.12
N LEU A 189 -16.65 -9.55 -1.16
CA LEU A 189 -15.32 -10.15 -1.34
C LEU A 189 -15.42 -11.65 -1.62
N ALA A 190 -16.22 -12.38 -0.83
CA ALA A 190 -16.43 -13.83 -1.04
C ALA A 190 -16.97 -14.10 -2.46
N LYS A 191 -17.91 -13.27 -2.93
CA LYS A 191 -18.46 -13.44 -4.29
C LYS A 191 -17.45 -13.15 -5.38
N LEU A 192 -16.61 -12.14 -5.21
CA LEU A 192 -15.52 -11.83 -6.15
C LEU A 192 -14.47 -12.96 -6.16
N GLU A 193 -14.18 -13.57 -5.01
CA GLU A 193 -13.29 -14.73 -4.90
C GLU A 193 -13.87 -15.97 -5.62
N GLU A 194 -15.16 -16.28 -5.44
CA GLU A 194 -15.86 -17.35 -6.19
C GLU A 194 -15.74 -17.14 -7.71
N LEU A 195 -15.86 -15.88 -8.16
CA LEU A 195 -15.75 -15.51 -9.58
C LEU A 195 -14.29 -15.40 -10.04
N LYS A 196 -13.33 -15.67 -9.16
CA LYS A 196 -11.88 -15.55 -9.42
C LYS A 196 -11.45 -14.17 -9.91
N ILE A 197 -12.14 -13.13 -9.47
CA ILE A 197 -11.77 -11.72 -9.70
C ILE A 197 -10.85 -11.30 -8.56
N PRO A 198 -9.57 -11.04 -8.81
CA PRO A 198 -8.63 -10.67 -7.77
C PRO A 198 -8.92 -9.28 -7.22
N VAL A 199 -8.81 -9.13 -5.90
CA VAL A 199 -8.99 -7.87 -5.19
C VAL A 199 -7.72 -7.54 -4.39
N LEU A 200 -7.17 -6.35 -4.59
CA LEU A 200 -6.07 -5.77 -3.82
C LEU A 200 -6.65 -4.77 -2.81
N LEU A 201 -6.40 -4.97 -1.53
CA LEU A 201 -6.80 -4.06 -0.46
C LEU A 201 -5.63 -3.18 -0.04
N LEU A 202 -5.86 -1.86 0.04
CA LEU A 202 -4.88 -0.86 0.43
C LEU A 202 -5.35 -0.11 1.69
N ASP A 203 -4.46 0.07 2.68
CA ASP A 203 -4.70 0.73 3.95
C ASP A 203 -3.67 1.85 4.19
N ALA A 204 -4.08 3.09 4.01
CA ALA A 204 -3.20 4.25 4.13
C ALA A 204 -3.12 4.76 5.58
N THR A 205 -2.34 4.10 6.42
CA THR A 205 -2.14 4.47 7.83
C THR A 205 -1.01 5.48 8.03
N SER A 206 -0.12 5.66 7.03
CA SER A 206 1.04 6.54 7.08
C SER A 206 1.38 7.09 5.70
N LEU A 207 2.22 8.13 5.63
CA LEU A 207 2.76 8.61 4.35
C LEU A 207 3.60 7.53 3.65
N GLU A 208 4.32 6.72 4.42
CA GLU A 208 5.11 5.63 3.86
C GLU A 208 4.23 4.54 3.24
N SER A 209 3.07 4.25 3.83
CA SER A 209 2.11 3.30 3.21
C SER A 209 1.59 3.84 1.88
N ILE A 210 1.35 5.15 1.73
CA ILE A 210 0.95 5.76 0.46
C ILE A 210 2.05 5.55 -0.62
N PHE A 211 3.32 5.77 -0.26
CA PHE A 211 4.44 5.51 -1.18
C PHE A 211 4.56 4.03 -1.53
N SER A 212 4.38 3.14 -0.56
CA SER A 212 4.37 1.69 -0.77
C SER A 212 3.24 1.26 -1.70
N HIS A 213 2.05 1.86 -1.60
CA HIS A 213 0.92 1.61 -2.50
C HIS A 213 1.25 1.99 -3.94
N LEU A 214 1.86 3.17 -4.17
CA LEU A 214 2.32 3.59 -5.49
C LEU A 214 3.34 2.60 -6.07
N HIS A 215 4.31 2.14 -5.26
CA HIS A 215 5.27 1.12 -5.70
C HIS A 215 4.61 -0.23 -5.99
N THR A 216 3.65 -0.65 -5.17
CA THR A 216 2.91 -1.90 -5.38
C THR A 216 2.11 -1.86 -6.67
N LEU A 217 1.35 -0.78 -6.91
CA LEU A 217 0.64 -0.56 -8.17
C LEU A 217 1.61 -0.46 -9.35
N GLY A 218 2.72 0.28 -9.20
CA GLY A 218 3.77 0.37 -10.20
C GLY A 218 4.33 -0.99 -10.60
N ARG A 219 4.54 -1.90 -9.64
CA ARG A 219 4.99 -3.27 -9.90
C ARG A 219 3.91 -4.12 -10.56
N ILE A 220 2.65 -4.00 -10.15
CA ILE A 220 1.51 -4.75 -10.71
C ILE A 220 1.31 -4.40 -12.19
N PHE A 221 1.40 -3.12 -12.54
CA PHE A 221 1.10 -2.59 -13.87
C PHE A 221 2.34 -2.31 -14.74
N ASP A 222 3.52 -2.79 -14.35
CA ASP A 222 4.79 -2.54 -15.07
C ASP A 222 5.11 -1.04 -15.24
N ARG A 223 4.81 -0.24 -14.20
CA ARG A 223 5.07 1.21 -14.09
C ARG A 223 6.04 1.55 -12.95
N SER A 224 6.96 0.63 -12.60
CA SER A 224 7.86 0.79 -11.46
C SER A 224 8.73 2.05 -11.55
N THR A 225 9.21 2.41 -12.74
CA THR A 225 10.00 3.63 -12.96
C THR A 225 9.20 4.89 -12.66
N ALA A 226 7.94 4.96 -13.14
CA ALA A 226 7.05 6.08 -12.89
C ALA A 226 6.71 6.20 -11.40
N ALA A 227 6.40 5.07 -10.74
CA ALA A 227 6.13 5.03 -9.31
C ALA A 227 7.33 5.50 -8.48
N HIS A 228 8.55 5.08 -8.86
CA HIS A 228 9.77 5.51 -8.17
C HIS A 228 10.03 7.02 -8.34
N ALA A 229 9.95 7.53 -9.56
CA ALA A 229 10.14 8.95 -9.83
C ALA A 229 9.12 9.82 -9.06
N MET A 230 7.86 9.39 -9.06
CA MET A 230 6.78 10.08 -8.33
C MET A 230 7.02 10.10 -6.82
N THR A 231 7.29 8.94 -6.22
CA THR A 231 7.52 8.86 -4.77
C THR A 231 8.77 9.62 -4.35
N GLN A 232 9.80 9.67 -5.19
CA GLN A 232 10.98 10.48 -4.92
C GLN A 232 10.65 11.99 -4.96
N ALA A 233 9.87 12.44 -5.95
CA ALA A 233 9.42 13.83 -6.00
C ALA A 233 8.55 14.20 -4.78
N MET A 234 7.66 13.30 -4.34
CA MET A 234 6.85 13.49 -3.13
C MET A 234 7.73 13.58 -1.87
N ARG A 235 8.75 12.72 -1.72
CA ARG A 235 9.69 12.79 -0.59
C ARG A 235 10.50 14.08 -0.58
N ASN A 236 10.96 14.54 -1.75
CA ASN A 236 11.68 15.79 -1.88
C ASN A 236 10.79 16.97 -1.47
N ARG A 237 9.53 17.00 -1.93
CA ARG A 237 8.57 18.06 -1.56
C ARG A 237 8.24 18.00 -0.06
N MET A 238 8.06 16.82 0.50
CA MET A 238 7.86 16.65 1.94
C MET A 238 9.04 17.23 2.74
N ALA A 239 10.28 16.90 2.35
CA ALA A 239 11.47 17.42 3.03
C ALA A 239 11.58 18.94 2.92
N GLU A 240 11.30 19.52 1.75
CA GLU A 240 11.28 20.97 1.54
C GLU A 240 10.27 21.67 2.46
N LEU A 241 9.02 21.18 2.50
CA LEU A 241 7.97 21.78 3.33
C LEU A 241 8.30 21.65 4.82
N THR A 242 8.82 20.48 5.24
CA THR A 242 9.22 20.26 6.63
C THR A 242 10.35 21.19 7.06
N ALA A 243 11.36 21.38 6.21
CA ALA A 243 12.49 22.27 6.51
C ALA A 243 12.06 23.74 6.73
N ARG A 244 10.96 24.17 6.13
CA ARG A 244 10.41 25.53 6.34
C ARG A 244 9.70 25.67 7.69
N THR A 245 9.09 24.62 8.20
CA THR A 245 8.28 24.66 9.43
C THR A 245 9.02 24.15 10.66
N GLU A 246 10.07 23.33 10.48
CA GLU A 246 10.86 22.75 11.57
C GLU A 246 11.46 23.78 12.55
N PRO A 247 12.03 24.94 12.10
CA PRO A 247 12.59 25.93 13.01
C PRO A 247 11.55 26.77 13.76
N LEU A 248 10.24 26.61 13.44
CA LEU A 248 9.17 27.41 14.01
C LEU A 248 8.60 26.77 15.30
N ALA A 249 8.00 27.60 16.15
CA ALA A 249 7.34 27.12 17.36
C ALA A 249 6.15 26.23 16.98
N ARG A 250 6.02 25.07 17.66
CA ARG A 250 4.89 24.16 17.43
C ARG A 250 3.57 24.80 17.84
N VAL A 251 2.58 24.70 16.97
CA VAL A 251 1.24 25.25 17.16
C VAL A 251 0.24 24.13 17.48
N ARG A 252 -0.54 24.27 18.56
CA ARG A 252 -1.57 23.27 18.91
C ARG A 252 -2.73 23.31 17.91
N VAL A 253 -3.02 22.15 17.30
CA VAL A 253 -3.96 22.01 16.18
C VAL A 253 -5.05 21.02 16.52
N LEU A 254 -6.28 21.38 16.23
CA LEU A 254 -7.41 20.46 16.15
C LEU A 254 -7.90 20.35 14.69
N TYR A 255 -7.81 19.16 14.10
CA TYR A 255 -8.37 18.85 12.79
C TYR A 255 -9.77 18.28 12.95
N VAL A 256 -10.80 18.95 12.46
CA VAL A 256 -12.21 18.58 12.70
C VAL A 256 -12.74 17.78 11.50
N ILE A 257 -12.76 16.44 11.62
CA ILE A 257 -13.39 15.58 10.61
C ILE A 257 -14.91 15.67 10.67
N ASN A 258 -15.45 15.65 11.87
CA ASN A 258 -16.89 15.73 12.12
C ASN A 258 -17.14 16.49 13.44
N SER A 259 -18.17 17.32 13.47
CA SER A 259 -18.46 18.15 14.67
C SER A 259 -19.38 17.45 15.66
N GLN A 260 -20.27 16.56 15.20
CA GLN A 260 -21.22 15.86 16.05
C GLN A 260 -21.47 14.41 15.59
N PRO A 261 -20.85 13.41 16.26
CA PRO A 261 -19.90 13.54 17.37
C PRO A 261 -18.58 14.18 16.90
N LEU A 262 -17.87 14.87 17.81
CA LEU A 262 -16.57 15.45 17.46
C LEU A 262 -15.55 14.33 17.19
N ILE A 263 -15.17 14.20 15.94
CA ILE A 263 -14.16 13.24 15.46
C ILE A 263 -12.99 14.02 14.90
N THR A 264 -11.79 13.61 15.28
CA THR A 264 -10.52 14.16 14.82
C THR A 264 -9.58 13.07 14.31
N VAL A 265 -8.35 13.44 13.96
CA VAL A 265 -7.27 12.52 13.59
C VAL A 265 -6.35 12.30 14.79
N GLY A 266 -5.86 11.09 14.97
CA GLY A 266 -4.92 10.69 16.02
C GLY A 266 -3.76 9.88 15.48
N PRO A 267 -2.89 9.35 16.37
CA PRO A 267 -1.80 8.46 16.00
C PRO A 267 -2.30 7.25 15.19
N GLY A 268 -1.53 6.84 14.17
CA GLY A 268 -1.93 5.78 13.22
C GLY A 268 -2.72 6.31 12.01
N SER A 269 -2.94 7.63 11.89
CA SER A 269 -3.39 8.26 10.65
C SER A 269 -2.25 9.04 9.98
N TYR A 270 -2.19 9.02 8.65
CA TYR A 270 -1.21 9.81 7.89
C TYR A 270 -1.42 11.32 8.06
N ILE A 271 -2.66 11.79 8.32
CA ILE A 271 -2.96 13.21 8.56
C ILE A 271 -2.33 13.67 9.88
N HIS A 272 -2.33 12.82 10.93
CA HIS A 272 -1.60 13.12 12.17
C HIS A 272 -0.11 13.35 11.90
N GLN A 273 0.52 12.51 11.05
CA GLN A 273 1.92 12.71 10.64
C GLN A 273 2.11 14.03 9.88
N MET A 274 1.17 14.34 8.98
CA MET A 274 1.22 15.58 8.19
C MET A 274 1.11 16.83 9.07
N ILE A 275 0.25 16.82 10.10
CA ILE A 275 0.18 17.92 11.07
C ILE A 275 1.54 18.13 11.74
N GLY A 276 2.21 17.06 12.15
CA GLY A 276 3.54 17.13 12.74
C GLY A 276 4.60 17.70 11.78
N LEU A 277 4.61 17.23 10.52
CA LEU A 277 5.52 17.72 9.46
C LEU A 277 5.24 19.18 9.08
N ALA A 278 4.00 19.62 9.20
CA ALA A 278 3.58 21.00 8.97
C ALA A 278 3.86 21.94 10.15
N GLY A 279 4.59 21.50 11.19
CA GLY A 279 4.91 22.34 12.36
C GLY A 279 3.80 22.36 13.42
N GLY A 280 2.75 21.56 13.30
CA GLY A 280 1.67 21.47 14.27
C GLY A 280 1.95 20.47 15.39
N LEU A 281 1.25 20.68 16.50
CA LEU A 281 1.08 19.72 17.61
C LEU A 281 -0.38 19.30 17.64
N ASN A 282 -0.69 18.10 17.21
CA ASN A 282 -2.05 17.59 17.22
C ASN A 282 -2.53 17.38 18.67
N ILE A 283 -3.61 18.04 19.09
CA ILE A 283 -4.14 17.91 20.46
C ILE A 283 -4.64 16.49 20.81
N ALA A 284 -4.84 15.63 19.79
CA ALA A 284 -5.19 14.23 19.96
C ALA A 284 -3.98 13.28 19.88
N SER A 285 -2.74 13.76 20.11
CA SER A 285 -1.51 12.97 20.02
C SER A 285 -1.46 11.76 20.96
N GLU A 286 -2.15 11.85 22.10
CA GLU A 286 -2.22 10.77 23.11
C GLU A 286 -3.38 9.78 22.88
N ALA A 287 -4.17 9.98 21.84
CA ALA A 287 -5.29 9.10 21.53
C ALA A 287 -4.80 7.71 21.05
N LYS A 288 -5.55 6.67 21.43
CA LYS A 288 -5.21 5.27 21.07
C LYS A 288 -5.78 4.83 19.71
N ALA A 289 -6.63 5.65 19.11
CA ALA A 289 -7.27 5.34 17.82
C ALA A 289 -6.87 6.35 16.75
N PRO A 290 -6.79 5.94 15.47
CA PRO A 290 -6.45 6.86 14.37
C PRO A 290 -7.52 7.93 14.11
N TYR A 291 -8.76 7.68 14.52
CA TYR A 291 -9.90 8.62 14.41
C TYR A 291 -10.67 8.68 15.73
N PRO A 292 -10.11 9.34 16.77
CA PRO A 292 -10.73 9.37 18.08
C PRO A 292 -11.91 10.33 18.12
N ARG A 293 -12.87 10.00 19.00
CA ARG A 293 -13.89 10.95 19.45
C ARG A 293 -13.33 11.77 20.62
N LEU A 294 -13.46 13.08 20.52
CA LEU A 294 -13.11 13.99 21.60
C LEU A 294 -14.35 14.54 22.29
N THR A 295 -14.18 14.93 23.55
CA THR A 295 -15.16 15.73 24.28
C THR A 295 -14.77 17.21 24.21
N MET A 296 -15.73 18.12 24.39
CA MET A 296 -15.40 19.55 24.49
C MET A 296 -14.53 19.85 25.71
N GLU A 297 -14.65 19.08 26.80
CA GLU A 297 -13.76 19.19 27.95
C GLU A 297 -12.29 18.94 27.53
N THR A 298 -12.02 17.91 26.71
CA THR A 298 -10.68 17.67 26.17
C THR A 298 -10.21 18.85 25.32
N VAL A 299 -11.07 19.38 24.44
CA VAL A 299 -10.71 20.54 23.60
C VAL A 299 -10.37 21.77 24.45
N LEU A 300 -11.15 22.04 25.50
CA LEU A 300 -10.92 23.16 26.41
C LEU A 300 -9.62 23.00 27.22
N LYS A 301 -9.30 21.77 27.64
CA LYS A 301 -8.07 21.44 28.38
C LYS A 301 -6.83 21.61 27.49
N GLU A 302 -6.88 21.03 26.29
CA GLU A 302 -5.74 21.06 25.36
C GLU A 302 -5.58 22.40 24.63
N ASP A 303 -6.62 23.23 24.65
CA ASP A 303 -6.67 24.62 24.14
C ASP A 303 -5.99 24.80 22.78
N PRO A 304 -6.55 24.27 21.68
CA PRO A 304 -5.97 24.41 20.38
C PRO A 304 -5.85 25.88 19.93
N GLU A 305 -4.72 26.23 19.30
CA GLU A 305 -4.44 27.55 18.76
C GLU A 305 -4.97 27.71 17.32
N ILE A 306 -5.24 26.59 16.63
CA ILE A 306 -5.82 26.57 15.30
C ILE A 306 -6.86 25.45 15.22
N LEU A 307 -8.02 25.75 14.62
CA LEU A 307 -9.01 24.78 14.19
C LEU A 307 -8.94 24.65 12.67
N LEU A 308 -8.76 23.41 12.20
CA LEU A 308 -8.72 23.08 10.76
C LEU A 308 -10.00 22.36 10.34
N PHE A 309 -10.65 22.90 9.31
CA PHE A 309 -11.87 22.36 8.73
C PHE A 309 -11.62 21.91 7.29
N PRO A 310 -11.67 20.60 7.00
CA PRO A 310 -11.53 20.11 5.64
C PRO A 310 -12.74 20.50 4.78
N ARG A 311 -12.47 21.14 3.64
CA ARG A 311 -13.46 21.54 2.62
C ARG A 311 -13.13 20.89 1.28
N GLY A 312 -14.11 20.34 0.61
CA GLY A 312 -13.90 19.69 -0.68
C GLY A 312 -15.15 19.10 -1.27
N SER A 313 -14.96 18.13 -2.16
CA SER A 313 -16.06 17.46 -2.89
C SER A 313 -17.06 16.74 -1.99
N VAL A 314 -16.60 16.32 -0.80
CA VAL A 314 -17.42 15.75 0.26
C VAL A 314 -17.18 16.57 1.52
N GLU A 315 -18.16 17.37 1.90
CA GLU A 315 -18.08 18.14 3.14
C GLU A 315 -18.48 17.27 4.32
N THR A 316 -17.59 17.18 5.31
CA THR A 316 -17.85 16.47 6.57
C THR A 316 -18.35 17.40 7.67
N VAL A 317 -17.98 18.69 7.59
CA VAL A 317 -18.42 19.76 8.50
C VAL A 317 -19.05 20.89 7.69
N SER A 318 -20.31 21.16 7.93
CA SER A 318 -21.03 22.25 7.25
C SER A 318 -20.55 23.64 7.72
N ARG A 319 -20.82 24.68 6.95
CA ARG A 319 -20.51 26.06 7.38
C ARG A 319 -21.23 26.45 8.68
N SER A 320 -22.45 26.02 8.86
CA SER A 320 -23.20 26.26 10.10
C SER A 320 -22.57 25.59 11.32
N GLU A 321 -22.04 24.38 11.18
CA GLU A 321 -21.30 23.71 12.22
C GLU A 321 -19.96 24.41 12.51
N GLN A 322 -19.24 24.87 11.49
CA GLN A 322 -18.04 25.67 11.66
C GLN A 322 -18.34 27.00 12.38
N GLU A 323 -19.42 27.69 12.01
CA GLU A 323 -19.87 28.90 12.69
C GLU A 323 -20.25 28.62 14.17
N ALA A 324 -20.84 27.46 14.46
CA ALA A 324 -21.17 27.07 15.83
C ALA A 324 -19.94 26.96 16.77
N TRP A 325 -18.73 26.82 16.24
CA TRP A 325 -17.51 26.86 17.03
C TRP A 325 -17.23 28.24 17.64
N ARG A 326 -17.72 29.34 17.03
CA ARG A 326 -17.52 30.71 17.50
C ARG A 326 -18.09 30.97 18.90
N ARG A 327 -18.98 30.14 19.41
CA ARG A 327 -19.50 30.21 20.78
C ARG A 327 -18.48 29.84 21.86
N TRP A 328 -17.41 29.11 21.46
CA TRP A 328 -16.40 28.64 22.40
C TRP A 328 -15.24 29.64 22.54
N THR A 329 -15.56 30.86 23.00
CA THR A 329 -14.61 31.99 23.09
C THR A 329 -13.46 31.76 24.05
N THR A 330 -13.53 30.76 24.91
CA THR A 330 -12.43 30.32 25.78
C THR A 330 -11.33 29.59 25.06
N VAL A 331 -11.63 28.99 23.90
CA VAL A 331 -10.63 28.31 23.04
C VAL A 331 -9.79 29.35 22.31
N THR A 332 -8.48 29.25 22.43
CA THR A 332 -7.53 30.21 21.83
C THR A 332 -7.75 30.40 20.32
N ALA A 333 -7.96 29.33 19.57
CA ALA A 333 -8.25 29.39 18.13
C ALA A 333 -9.48 30.25 17.80
N VAL A 334 -10.52 30.17 18.64
CA VAL A 334 -11.75 30.95 18.45
C VAL A 334 -11.53 32.41 18.81
N ARG A 335 -10.90 32.67 19.97
CA ARG A 335 -10.57 34.02 20.46
C ARG A 335 -9.70 34.81 19.47
N GLU A 336 -8.72 34.11 18.84
CA GLU A 336 -7.81 34.70 17.89
C GLU A 336 -8.26 34.58 16.43
N SER A 337 -9.51 34.13 16.19
CA SER A 337 -10.09 33.97 14.85
C SER A 337 -9.24 33.08 13.94
N ARG A 338 -8.58 32.05 14.49
CA ARG A 338 -7.74 31.11 13.76
C ARG A 338 -8.51 29.82 13.37
N LEU A 339 -9.71 30.02 12.82
CA LEU A 339 -10.49 28.95 12.16
C LEU A 339 -10.09 28.94 10.69
N ARG A 340 -9.51 27.86 10.20
CA ARG A 340 -8.95 27.77 8.83
C ARG A 340 -9.62 26.64 8.07
N GLU A 341 -9.96 26.92 6.81
CA GLU A 341 -10.39 25.89 5.85
C GLU A 341 -9.16 25.35 5.11
N VAL A 342 -9.13 24.04 4.90
CA VAL A 342 -8.06 23.32 4.18
C VAL A 342 -8.69 22.37 3.16
N SER A 343 -7.95 22.02 2.09
CA SER A 343 -8.47 21.15 1.03
C SER A 343 -8.72 19.72 1.53
N ALA A 344 -9.98 19.31 1.64
CA ALA A 344 -10.33 17.93 1.97
C ALA A 344 -9.89 16.94 0.88
N ASP A 345 -9.99 17.32 -0.38
CA ASP A 345 -9.62 16.45 -1.49
C ASP A 345 -8.12 16.13 -1.54
N ALA A 346 -7.27 17.07 -1.10
CA ALA A 346 -5.82 16.85 -0.98
C ALA A 346 -5.43 16.16 0.33
N LEU A 347 -6.21 16.37 1.42
CA LEU A 347 -5.88 15.86 2.75
C LEU A 347 -6.53 14.50 3.04
N ASN A 348 -7.82 14.33 2.71
CA ASN A 348 -8.58 13.13 3.08
C ASN A 348 -8.46 11.99 2.03
N ARG A 349 -7.76 12.23 0.93
CA ARG A 349 -7.48 11.23 -0.10
C ARG A 349 -6.00 10.84 -0.04
N PRO A 350 -5.67 9.68 0.52
CA PRO A 350 -4.29 9.21 0.61
C PRO A 350 -3.75 8.80 -0.77
N GLY A 351 -3.34 9.77 -1.55
CA GLY A 351 -2.91 9.63 -2.94
C GLY A 351 -1.78 10.59 -3.32
N PRO A 352 -1.49 10.77 -4.60
CA PRO A 352 -0.39 11.61 -5.07
C PRO A 352 -0.47 13.07 -4.62
N ARG A 353 -1.70 13.60 -4.44
CA ARG A 353 -1.94 14.98 -4.02
C ARG A 353 -1.76 15.22 -2.51
N VAL A 354 -1.37 14.23 -1.74
CA VAL A 354 -1.15 14.38 -0.30
C VAL A 354 -0.06 15.43 0.03
N MET A 355 0.85 15.69 -0.91
CA MET A 355 1.86 16.75 -0.74
C MET A 355 1.25 18.16 -0.90
N GLU A 356 0.24 18.36 -1.74
CA GLU A 356 -0.56 19.58 -1.80
C GLU A 356 -1.30 19.79 -0.47
N GLY A 357 -1.82 18.70 0.11
CA GLY A 357 -2.44 18.70 1.43
C GLY A 357 -1.45 19.08 2.53
N LEU A 358 -0.22 18.57 2.51
CA LEU A 358 0.84 18.94 3.46
C LEU A 358 1.20 20.43 3.36
N GLU A 359 1.31 20.96 2.13
CA GLU A 359 1.54 22.37 1.92
C GLU A 359 0.39 23.23 2.44
N ALA A 360 -0.86 22.82 2.17
CA ALA A 360 -2.04 23.53 2.69
C ALA A 360 -2.06 23.56 4.22
N LEU A 361 -1.68 22.47 4.89
CA LEU A 361 -1.52 22.42 6.35
C LEU A 361 -0.42 23.36 6.82
N ALA A 362 0.76 23.30 6.18
CA ALA A 362 1.90 24.15 6.56
C ALA A 362 1.55 25.65 6.41
N ARG A 363 0.90 26.03 5.33
CA ARG A 363 0.42 27.43 5.11
C ARG A 363 -0.69 27.85 6.10
N ALA A 364 -1.56 26.92 6.51
CA ALA A 364 -2.61 27.21 7.47
C ALA A 364 -2.06 27.37 8.91
N ILE A 365 -1.05 26.57 9.26
CA ILE A 365 -0.44 26.54 10.59
C ILE A 365 0.61 27.67 10.73
N HIS A 366 1.46 27.86 9.71
CA HIS A 366 2.59 28.78 9.66
C HIS A 366 2.56 29.66 8.40
N PRO A 367 1.58 30.56 8.24
CA PRO A 367 1.50 31.43 7.07
C PRO A 367 2.76 32.30 6.90
N GLU A 368 3.45 32.64 7.98
CA GLU A 368 4.70 33.40 7.98
C GLU A 368 5.85 32.71 7.23
N ALA A 369 5.89 31.38 7.23
CA ALA A 369 6.91 30.59 6.51
C ALA A 369 6.77 30.69 4.97
N PHE A 370 5.66 31.24 4.48
CA PHE A 370 5.31 31.34 3.07
C PHE A 370 5.02 32.77 2.61
N ALA A 371 5.25 33.77 3.48
CA ALA A 371 4.91 35.18 3.22
C ALA A 371 5.66 35.79 2.01
N SER A 372 6.84 35.26 1.65
CA SER A 372 7.61 35.70 0.49
C SER A 372 7.10 35.12 -0.85
N GLU A 373 6.22 34.14 -0.83
CA GLU A 373 5.61 33.57 -2.02
C GLU A 373 4.26 34.25 -2.25
N SER A 374 4.19 35.24 -3.15
CA SER A 374 2.91 35.80 -3.59
C SER A 374 2.06 34.67 -4.19
N VAL A 375 0.96 34.36 -3.52
CA VAL A 375 -0.03 33.40 -4.03
C VAL A 375 -0.52 33.92 -5.39
N PRO A 376 -0.36 33.17 -6.50
CA PRO A 376 -1.10 33.51 -7.71
C PRO A 376 -2.57 33.37 -7.37
N VAL A 377 -3.29 34.49 -7.34
CA VAL A 377 -4.75 34.49 -7.30
C VAL A 377 -5.20 33.78 -8.58
N GLN A 378 -5.63 32.54 -8.47
CA GLN A 378 -6.31 31.85 -9.57
C GLN A 378 -7.67 32.54 -9.77
N PRO A 379 -8.00 32.93 -11.02
CA PRO A 379 -9.24 33.59 -11.36
C PRO A 379 -10.48 32.70 -11.20
#